data_7830fad8bdc4ce61ffdd1a5207feba30
#
_entry.id   7830fad8bdc4ce61ffdd1a5207feba30
#
_cell.length_a   1.000
_cell.length_b   1.000
_cell.length_c   1.000
_cell.angle_alpha   90.00
_cell.angle_beta   90.00
_cell.angle_gamma   90.00
#
_symmetry.space_group_name_H-M   'P 1'
#
loop_
_entity.id
_entity.type
_entity.pdbx_description
1 polymer ?
#
loop_
_entity_poly.entity_id
_entity_poly.type
_entity_poly.pdbx_seq_one_letter_code
_entity_poly.pdbx_strand_id
1 'polypeptide(L)'
;REALMAHVLLWGNCYAEIQRNLRGEPIALWPLRPDKMEVERDDSNQLQYVYSVNSEKRYFTPTDILHVAGLCCNGLIGYSVISYHKETIGLGLAANEFGSRFFSGDATPRMVLKHPGFLKEEAHKKLRDRWQSTYGGSANSGKVAVLEEGMDLTTVSIPNSDAQYLETRKFEVSEIARIYRVPPHKIGDLERATFSNIEHQGIDYVVSTIRPWAVRWEQAIN
;
A
#
# COMPACT_ATOMS: atom_id res chain seq x y z
N ARG A 1 0.04 -2.44 22.49
CA ARG A 1 -0.94 -1.43 21.97
C ARG A 1 -0.76 -1.22 20.47
N GLU A 2 0.46 -0.94 19.99
CA GLU A 2 0.75 -0.69 18.56
C GLU A 2 0.30 -1.84 17.66
N ALA A 3 0.62 -3.09 18.01
CA ALA A 3 0.21 -4.26 17.22
C ALA A 3 -1.31 -4.36 17.07
N LEU A 4 -2.07 -4.12 18.14
CA LEU A 4 -3.52 -4.14 18.08
C LEU A 4 -4.08 -2.97 17.23
N MET A 5 -3.45 -1.79 17.30
CA MET A 5 -3.83 -0.67 16.44
C MET A 5 -3.52 -0.97 14.97
N ALA A 6 -2.37 -1.56 14.67
CA ALA A 6 -2.04 -2.02 13.32
C ALA A 6 -3.05 -3.06 12.82
N HIS A 7 -3.45 -4.01 13.66
CA HIS A 7 -4.47 -4.99 13.30
C HIS A 7 -5.80 -4.35 12.92
N VAL A 8 -6.31 -3.43 13.71
CA VAL A 8 -7.60 -2.78 13.41
C VAL A 8 -7.52 -1.88 12.18
N LEU A 9 -6.40 -1.22 11.94
CA LEU A 9 -6.21 -0.36 10.77
C LEU A 9 -6.08 -1.17 9.47
N LEU A 10 -5.48 -2.37 9.51
CA LEU A 10 -5.26 -3.19 8.32
C LEU A 10 -6.41 -4.17 8.06
N TRP A 11 -6.81 -4.92 9.09
CA TRP A 11 -7.86 -5.95 8.99
C TRP A 11 -9.25 -5.50 9.42
N GLY A 12 -9.37 -4.27 9.93
CA GLY A 12 -10.64 -3.73 10.44
C GLY A 12 -11.05 -4.30 11.80
N ASN A 13 -10.27 -5.21 12.37
CA ASN A 13 -10.52 -5.83 13.67
C ASN A 13 -9.21 -6.06 14.39
N CYS A 14 -9.20 -5.94 15.70
CA CYS A 14 -8.12 -6.50 16.51
C CYS A 14 -8.70 -7.33 17.65
N TYR A 15 -7.95 -8.34 18.01
CA TYR A 15 -8.32 -9.30 19.05
C TYR A 15 -7.17 -9.47 20.02
N ALA A 16 -7.48 -9.55 21.31
CA ALA A 16 -6.51 -9.93 22.33
C ALA A 16 -7.15 -10.86 23.35
N GLU A 17 -6.49 -11.96 23.64
CA GLU A 17 -6.85 -12.86 24.73
C GLU A 17 -6.61 -12.16 26.06
N ILE A 18 -7.62 -12.14 26.93
CA ILE A 18 -7.56 -11.54 28.24
C ILE A 18 -7.10 -12.60 29.25
N GLN A 19 -5.86 -12.51 29.67
CA GLN A 19 -5.36 -13.35 30.75
C GLN A 19 -5.78 -12.78 32.11
N ARG A 20 -6.42 -13.63 32.92
CA ARG A 20 -6.91 -13.26 34.25
C ARG A 20 -6.17 -14.03 35.37
N ASN A 21 -6.10 -13.43 36.53
CA ASN A 21 -5.61 -14.08 37.73
C ASN A 21 -6.72 -14.98 38.38
N LEU A 22 -6.40 -15.66 39.46
CA LEU A 22 -7.35 -16.50 40.19
C LEU A 22 -8.54 -15.73 40.80
N ARG A 23 -8.45 -14.40 40.89
CA ARG A 23 -9.53 -13.52 41.36
C ARG A 23 -10.41 -12.99 40.21
N GLY A 24 -10.11 -13.40 38.97
CA GLY A 24 -10.82 -12.92 37.77
C GLY A 24 -10.34 -11.56 37.25
N GLU A 25 -9.31 -10.96 37.84
CA GLU A 25 -8.81 -9.64 37.41
C GLU A 25 -7.91 -9.80 36.17
N PRO A 26 -8.05 -8.92 35.15
CA PRO A 26 -7.20 -8.97 33.96
C PRO A 26 -5.76 -8.56 34.31
N ILE A 27 -4.80 -9.43 33.95
CA ILE A 27 -3.36 -9.22 34.22
C ILE A 27 -2.55 -8.99 32.95
N ALA A 28 -3.01 -9.52 31.80
CA ALA A 28 -2.34 -9.35 30.52
C ALA A 28 -3.33 -9.41 29.35
N LEU A 29 -2.93 -8.79 28.24
CA LEU A 29 -3.60 -8.85 26.95
C LEU A 29 -2.62 -9.41 25.92
N TRP A 30 -2.97 -10.58 25.33
CA TRP A 30 -2.14 -11.24 24.33
C TRP A 30 -2.73 -11.01 22.94
N PRO A 31 -2.07 -10.21 22.06
CA PRO A 31 -2.57 -9.97 20.72
C PRO A 31 -2.70 -11.25 19.91
N LEU A 32 -3.88 -11.47 19.31
CA LEU A 32 -4.17 -12.57 18.40
C LEU A 32 -4.23 -12.03 16.96
N ARG A 33 -3.78 -12.84 16.01
CA ARG A 33 -3.75 -12.45 14.59
C ARG A 33 -5.17 -12.43 14.00
N PRO A 34 -5.63 -11.32 13.40
CA PRO A 34 -6.98 -11.24 12.86
C PRO A 34 -7.23 -12.18 11.67
N ASP A 35 -6.20 -12.49 10.87
CA ASP A 35 -6.29 -13.42 9.74
C ASP A 35 -6.48 -14.90 10.17
N LYS A 36 -6.40 -15.19 11.46
CA LYS A 36 -6.59 -16.50 12.07
C LYS A 36 -7.79 -16.55 13.00
N MET A 37 -8.54 -15.46 13.09
CA MET A 37 -9.70 -15.32 13.95
C MET A 37 -10.98 -15.35 13.12
N GLU A 38 -11.88 -16.24 13.47
CA GLU A 38 -13.26 -16.29 12.98
C GLU A 38 -14.20 -15.91 14.11
N VAL A 39 -15.24 -15.15 13.79
CA VAL A 39 -16.29 -14.77 14.75
C VAL A 39 -17.58 -15.36 14.26
N GLU A 40 -18.13 -16.29 15.00
CA GLU A 40 -19.33 -17.05 14.64
C GLU A 40 -20.29 -17.17 15.82
N ARG A 41 -21.43 -17.79 15.59
CA ARG A 41 -22.36 -18.16 16.65
C ARG A 41 -22.34 -19.66 16.81
N ASP A 42 -22.32 -20.11 18.07
CA ASP A 42 -22.41 -21.50 18.42
C ASP A 42 -23.84 -22.08 18.19
N ASP A 43 -24.02 -23.37 18.45
CA ASP A 43 -25.31 -24.07 18.32
C ASP A 43 -26.42 -23.48 19.23
N SER A 44 -26.01 -22.76 20.27
CA SER A 44 -26.92 -22.07 21.21
C SER A 44 -27.15 -20.61 20.79
N ASN A 45 -26.68 -20.17 19.58
CA ASN A 45 -26.75 -18.83 19.04
C ASN A 45 -25.97 -17.78 19.88
N GLN A 46 -25.00 -18.22 20.69
CA GLN A 46 -24.11 -17.37 21.44
C GLN A 46 -22.87 -17.02 20.60
N LEU A 47 -22.35 -15.80 20.79
CA LEU A 47 -21.16 -15.34 20.09
C LEU A 47 -19.93 -16.12 20.55
N GLN A 48 -19.16 -16.62 19.60
CA GLN A 48 -17.95 -17.39 19.82
C GLN A 48 -16.83 -16.89 18.94
N TYR A 49 -15.59 -16.90 19.46
CA TYR A 49 -14.37 -16.58 18.74
C TYR A 49 -13.55 -17.85 18.53
N VAL A 50 -13.23 -18.15 17.28
CA VAL A 50 -12.46 -19.34 16.90
C VAL A 50 -11.11 -18.93 16.36
N TYR A 51 -10.05 -19.23 17.09
CA TYR A 51 -8.68 -18.94 16.70
C TYR A 51 -7.98 -20.17 16.18
N SER A 52 -7.58 -20.15 14.91
CA SER A 52 -7.03 -21.31 14.20
C SER A 52 -5.52 -21.11 13.94
N VAL A 53 -4.69 -21.94 14.58
CA VAL A 53 -3.22 -21.94 14.39
C VAL A 53 -2.72 -23.38 14.26
N ASN A 54 -1.90 -23.66 13.26
CA ASN A 54 -1.27 -24.97 13.03
C ASN A 54 -2.27 -26.14 13.03
N SER A 55 -3.44 -25.95 12.43
CA SER A 55 -4.56 -26.92 12.39
C SER A 55 -5.25 -27.17 13.73
N GLU A 56 -4.87 -26.46 14.79
CA GLU A 56 -5.58 -26.49 16.07
C GLU A 56 -6.55 -25.32 16.16
N LYS A 57 -7.77 -25.59 16.65
CA LYS A 57 -8.79 -24.58 16.91
C LYS A 57 -8.91 -24.33 18.40
N ARG A 58 -8.82 -23.08 18.81
CA ARG A 58 -9.10 -22.61 20.17
C ARG A 58 -10.38 -21.79 20.17
N TYR A 59 -11.28 -22.10 21.06
CA TYR A 59 -12.56 -21.45 21.19
C TYR A 59 -12.55 -20.52 22.39
N PHE A 60 -13.04 -19.31 22.22
CA PHE A 60 -13.10 -18.31 23.26
C PHE A 60 -14.50 -17.72 23.35
N THR A 61 -14.88 -17.37 24.56
CA THR A 61 -16.11 -16.63 24.82
C THR A 61 -15.88 -15.12 24.67
N PRO A 62 -16.93 -14.31 24.54
CA PRO A 62 -16.80 -12.84 24.51
C PRO A 62 -16.11 -12.25 25.74
N THR A 63 -16.14 -12.94 26.87
CA THR A 63 -15.48 -12.49 28.11
C THR A 63 -13.98 -12.71 28.12
N ASP A 64 -13.49 -13.59 27.24
CA ASP A 64 -12.06 -13.96 27.18
C ASP A 64 -11.30 -13.13 26.12
N ILE A 65 -12.01 -12.40 25.27
CA ILE A 65 -11.43 -11.66 24.15
C ILE A 65 -11.77 -10.18 24.24
N LEU A 66 -10.74 -9.35 24.24
CA LEU A 66 -10.88 -7.94 23.90
C LEU A 66 -10.96 -7.83 22.38
N HIS A 67 -12.12 -7.45 21.85
CA HIS A 67 -12.33 -7.20 20.44
C HIS A 67 -12.62 -5.72 20.18
N VAL A 68 -11.80 -5.08 19.34
CA VAL A 68 -12.05 -3.72 18.85
C VAL A 68 -12.29 -3.80 17.35
N ALA A 69 -13.52 -3.49 16.94
CA ALA A 69 -13.91 -3.46 15.53
C ALA A 69 -13.80 -2.04 14.95
N GLY A 70 -13.39 -1.94 13.69
CA GLY A 70 -13.45 -0.73 12.90
C GLY A 70 -14.86 -0.42 12.41
N LEU A 71 -14.98 0.11 11.19
CA LEU A 71 -16.27 0.31 10.53
C LEU A 71 -16.90 -1.05 10.22
N CYS A 72 -18.13 -1.28 10.67
CA CYS A 72 -18.88 -2.52 10.43
C CYS A 72 -20.35 -2.23 10.10
N CYS A 73 -21.03 -3.16 9.41
CA CYS A 73 -22.46 -3.06 9.16
C CYS A 73 -23.32 -3.92 10.10
N ASN A 74 -22.75 -4.99 10.65
CA ASN A 74 -23.46 -5.95 11.50
C ASN A 74 -23.23 -5.74 13.02
N GLY A 75 -22.43 -4.73 13.39
CA GLY A 75 -22.08 -4.45 14.78
C GLY A 75 -21.06 -5.43 15.41
N LEU A 76 -20.61 -6.45 14.67
CA LEU A 76 -19.71 -7.49 15.19
C LEU A 76 -18.32 -7.43 14.55
N ILE A 77 -18.26 -7.48 13.23
CA ILE A 77 -17.00 -7.61 12.49
C ILE A 77 -16.77 -6.36 11.66
N GLY A 78 -15.64 -5.70 11.88
CA GLY A 78 -15.20 -4.56 11.08
C GLY A 78 -14.73 -4.99 9.68
N TYR A 79 -14.98 -4.14 8.69
CA TYR A 79 -14.47 -4.34 7.34
C TYR A 79 -12.96 -4.24 7.30
N SER A 80 -12.31 -5.18 6.63
CA SER A 80 -10.89 -5.04 6.32
C SER A 80 -10.66 -3.85 5.41
N VAL A 81 -9.88 -2.87 5.88
CA VAL A 81 -9.57 -1.66 5.12
C VAL A 81 -8.86 -2.02 3.81
N ILE A 82 -7.91 -2.95 3.86
CA ILE A 82 -7.18 -3.42 2.67
C ILE A 82 -8.11 -4.11 1.68
N SER A 83 -8.97 -5.02 2.15
CA SER A 83 -9.90 -5.74 1.26
C SER A 83 -10.95 -4.81 0.64
N TYR A 84 -11.42 -3.82 1.40
CA TYR A 84 -12.41 -2.86 0.92
C TYR A 84 -11.82 -1.92 -0.15
N HIS A 85 -10.56 -1.52 0.00
CA HIS A 85 -9.85 -0.63 -0.91
C HIS A 85 -8.84 -1.35 -1.82
N LYS A 86 -9.04 -2.66 -2.04
CA LYS A 86 -8.11 -3.50 -2.82
C LYS A 86 -7.82 -2.97 -4.23
N GLU A 87 -8.81 -2.35 -4.88
CA GLU A 87 -8.65 -1.82 -6.24
C GLU A 87 -7.79 -0.56 -6.24
N THR A 88 -8.00 0.36 -5.29
CA THR A 88 -7.16 1.55 -5.13
C THR A 88 -5.71 1.17 -4.81
N ILE A 89 -5.52 0.25 -3.87
CA ILE A 89 -4.19 -0.24 -3.50
C ILE A 89 -3.55 -0.98 -4.67
N GLY A 90 -4.33 -1.80 -5.39
CA GLY A 90 -3.88 -2.53 -6.58
C GLY A 90 -3.44 -1.61 -7.71
N LEU A 91 -4.16 -0.52 -7.94
CA LEU A 91 -3.77 0.51 -8.92
C LEU A 91 -2.44 1.15 -8.55
N GLY A 92 -2.24 1.51 -7.27
CA GLY A 92 -0.98 2.04 -6.77
C GLY A 92 0.19 1.07 -6.94
N LEU A 93 0.00 -0.21 -6.66
CA LEU A 93 1.00 -1.23 -6.89
C LEU A 93 1.34 -1.40 -8.38
N ALA A 94 0.33 -1.42 -9.26
CA ALA A 94 0.52 -1.50 -10.70
C ALA A 94 1.25 -0.28 -11.27
N ALA A 95 0.93 0.93 -10.80
CA ALA A 95 1.63 2.16 -11.17
C ALA A 95 3.10 2.12 -10.73
N ASN A 96 3.39 1.64 -9.51
CA ASN A 96 4.75 1.45 -9.03
C ASN A 96 5.55 0.45 -9.88
N GLU A 97 4.94 -0.68 -10.24
CA GLU A 97 5.55 -1.69 -11.09
C GLU A 97 5.81 -1.15 -12.50
N PHE A 98 4.83 -0.47 -13.09
CA PHE A 98 5.00 0.21 -14.37
C PHE A 98 6.16 1.21 -14.33
N GLY A 99 6.20 2.09 -13.33
CA GLY A 99 7.29 3.04 -13.17
C GLY A 99 8.65 2.38 -13.01
N SER A 100 8.73 1.33 -12.22
CA SER A 100 9.96 0.57 -12.04
C SER A 100 10.47 0.00 -13.37
N ARG A 101 9.61 -0.65 -14.14
CA ARG A 101 9.95 -1.19 -15.48
C ARG A 101 10.29 -0.08 -16.46
N PHE A 102 9.53 1.00 -16.46
CA PHE A 102 9.77 2.13 -17.36
C PHE A 102 11.13 2.79 -17.11
N PHE A 103 11.49 3.03 -15.85
CA PHE A 103 12.77 3.66 -15.49
C PHE A 103 13.95 2.68 -15.59
N SER A 104 13.72 1.38 -15.42
CA SER A 104 14.77 0.36 -15.66
C SER A 104 15.08 0.14 -17.15
N GLY A 105 14.26 0.67 -18.06
CA GLY A 105 14.44 0.53 -19.49
C GLY A 105 13.80 -0.71 -20.11
N ASP A 106 13.06 -1.50 -19.33
CA ASP A 106 12.44 -2.75 -19.79
C ASP A 106 11.11 -2.55 -20.54
N ALA A 107 10.48 -1.37 -20.43
CA ALA A 107 9.10 -1.21 -20.90
C ALA A 107 8.96 -0.82 -22.38
N THR A 108 9.88 -0.05 -22.93
CA THR A 108 9.86 0.39 -24.34
C THR A 108 11.23 0.84 -24.82
N PRO A 109 11.62 0.55 -26.07
CA PRO A 109 12.84 1.09 -26.62
C PRO A 109 12.71 2.63 -26.71
N ARG A 110 13.53 3.32 -25.96
CA ARG A 110 13.59 4.81 -25.99
C ARG A 110 14.11 5.36 -27.31
N MET A 111 14.86 4.54 -28.04
CA MET A 111 15.49 4.89 -29.29
C MET A 111 15.32 3.75 -30.30
N VAL A 112 14.98 4.10 -31.53
CA VAL A 112 14.90 3.18 -32.65
C VAL A 112 15.92 3.60 -33.69
N LEU A 113 16.90 2.75 -33.96
CA LEU A 113 17.82 2.91 -35.08
C LEU A 113 17.15 2.37 -36.33
N LYS A 114 16.97 3.23 -37.33
CA LYS A 114 16.46 2.86 -38.65
C LYS A 114 17.63 2.70 -39.60
N HIS A 115 17.64 1.59 -40.34
CA HIS A 115 18.60 1.34 -41.41
C HIS A 115 17.83 1.26 -42.76
N PRO A 116 18.31 1.91 -43.82
CA PRO A 116 17.59 1.98 -45.09
C PRO A 116 17.47 0.66 -45.83
N GLY A 117 18.33 -0.31 -45.51
CA GLY A 117 18.35 -1.64 -46.14
C GLY A 117 18.06 -2.76 -45.15
N PHE A 118 17.89 -3.98 -45.66
CA PHE A 118 17.73 -5.18 -44.85
C PHE A 118 19.05 -5.64 -44.26
N LEU A 119 19.15 -5.72 -42.96
CA LEU A 119 20.31 -6.26 -42.25
C LEU A 119 20.13 -7.77 -42.01
N LYS A 120 21.17 -8.55 -42.32
CA LYS A 120 21.23 -9.97 -41.88
C LYS A 120 21.28 -10.05 -40.37
N GLU A 121 20.78 -11.12 -39.79
CA GLU A 121 20.63 -11.31 -38.33
C GLU A 121 21.93 -11.08 -37.56
N GLU A 122 23.10 -11.57 -38.13
CA GLU A 122 24.40 -11.34 -37.51
C GLU A 122 24.80 -9.85 -37.49
N ALA A 123 24.54 -9.11 -38.58
CA ALA A 123 24.81 -7.67 -38.66
C ALA A 123 23.94 -6.89 -37.71
N HIS A 124 22.66 -7.25 -37.61
CA HIS A 124 21.72 -6.68 -36.67
C HIS A 124 22.16 -6.88 -35.21
N LYS A 125 22.61 -8.09 -34.86
CA LYS A 125 23.14 -8.41 -33.52
C LYS A 125 24.41 -7.61 -33.21
N LYS A 126 25.37 -7.57 -34.13
CA LYS A 126 26.61 -6.80 -33.98
C LYS A 126 26.34 -5.29 -33.81
N LEU A 127 25.40 -4.72 -34.57
CA LEU A 127 25.04 -3.34 -34.48
C LEU A 127 24.43 -3.00 -33.11
N ARG A 128 23.51 -3.84 -32.65
CA ARG A 128 22.88 -3.70 -31.33
C ARG A 128 23.89 -3.76 -30.19
N ASP A 129 24.77 -4.79 -30.24
CA ASP A 129 25.77 -5.01 -29.18
C ASP A 129 26.81 -3.89 -29.15
N ARG A 130 27.25 -3.39 -30.32
CA ARG A 130 28.13 -2.24 -30.44
C ARG A 130 27.48 -0.95 -29.93
N TRP A 131 26.22 -0.73 -30.28
CA TRP A 131 25.46 0.41 -29.79
C TRP A 131 25.34 0.39 -28.27
N GLN A 132 24.95 -0.75 -27.72
CA GLN A 132 24.79 -0.94 -26.27
C GLN A 132 26.11 -0.73 -25.52
N SER A 133 27.23 -1.25 -26.04
CA SER A 133 28.55 -1.11 -25.41
C SER A 133 29.09 0.32 -25.48
N THR A 134 28.79 1.06 -26.55
CA THR A 134 29.35 2.39 -26.80
C THR A 134 28.52 3.50 -26.14
N TYR A 135 27.18 3.38 -26.15
CA TYR A 135 26.24 4.43 -25.72
C TYR A 135 25.35 3.99 -24.55
N GLY A 136 25.32 2.71 -24.22
CA GLY A 136 24.54 2.21 -23.08
C GLY A 136 25.18 2.55 -21.73
N GLY A 137 24.32 2.72 -20.70
CA GLY A 137 24.73 2.98 -19.33
C GLY A 137 24.97 4.45 -18.99
N SER A 138 24.86 4.78 -17.71
CA SER A 138 24.99 6.17 -17.20
C SER A 138 26.38 6.79 -17.44
N ALA A 139 27.43 5.97 -17.50
CA ALA A 139 28.80 6.43 -17.77
C ALA A 139 29.01 6.96 -19.21
N ASN A 140 28.13 6.59 -20.14
CA ASN A 140 28.21 6.98 -21.54
C ASN A 140 27.21 8.09 -21.92
N SER A 141 26.52 8.66 -20.94
CA SER A 141 25.57 9.74 -21.13
C SER A 141 26.25 10.98 -21.70
N GLY A 142 25.67 11.57 -22.76
CA GLY A 142 26.21 12.77 -23.41
C GLY A 142 27.23 12.53 -24.53
N LYS A 143 27.58 11.28 -24.85
CA LYS A 143 28.44 10.98 -26.01
C LYS A 143 27.71 11.29 -27.32
N VAL A 144 28.45 11.88 -28.26
CA VAL A 144 27.94 12.11 -29.61
C VAL A 144 27.89 10.79 -30.39
N ALA A 145 26.74 10.46 -30.95
CA ALA A 145 26.57 9.31 -31.81
C ALA A 145 26.81 9.70 -33.27
N VAL A 146 27.66 8.95 -33.97
CA VAL A 146 27.85 9.08 -35.42
C VAL A 146 27.13 7.93 -36.10
N LEU A 147 26.19 8.28 -36.98
CA LEU A 147 25.40 7.32 -37.75
C LEU A 147 26.02 7.17 -39.13
N GLU A 148 26.29 5.93 -39.53
CA GLU A 148 26.89 5.57 -40.83
C GLU A 148 25.82 4.95 -41.74
N GLU A 149 26.11 4.83 -43.02
CA GLU A 149 25.29 4.12 -44.03
C GLU A 149 23.82 4.59 -44.12
N GLY A 150 23.57 5.86 -43.92
CA GLY A 150 22.22 6.42 -44.03
C GLY A 150 21.26 5.98 -42.89
N MET A 151 21.80 5.52 -41.80
CA MET A 151 21.00 5.23 -40.61
C MET A 151 20.39 6.49 -40.02
N ASP A 152 19.19 6.37 -39.49
CA ASP A 152 18.48 7.44 -38.78
C ASP A 152 18.16 7.00 -37.35
N LEU A 153 18.19 7.95 -36.43
CA LEU A 153 17.84 7.74 -35.02
C LEU A 153 16.53 8.44 -34.72
N THR A 154 15.51 7.65 -34.45
CA THR A 154 14.25 8.18 -33.96
C THR A 154 14.10 7.91 -32.47
N THR A 155 13.95 8.96 -31.70
CA THR A 155 13.57 8.80 -30.28
C THR A 155 12.07 8.52 -30.21
N VAL A 156 11.73 7.38 -29.63
CA VAL A 156 10.34 7.08 -29.26
C VAL A 156 10.08 7.84 -27.97
N SER A 157 9.81 9.15 -28.07
CA SER A 157 9.36 9.89 -26.92
C SER A 157 7.89 9.54 -26.67
N ILE A 158 7.59 9.17 -25.44
CA ILE A 158 6.21 9.17 -24.94
C ILE A 158 6.06 10.55 -24.26
N PRO A 159 5.58 11.57 -24.98
CA PRO A 159 5.79 12.98 -24.61
C PRO A 159 5.04 13.44 -23.34
N ASN A 160 4.06 12.65 -22.85
CA ASN A 160 3.22 13.05 -21.70
C ASN A 160 3.20 12.03 -20.55
N SER A 161 3.84 10.87 -20.68
CA SER A 161 3.74 9.82 -19.67
C SER A 161 4.44 10.17 -18.36
N ASP A 162 5.55 10.90 -18.43
CA ASP A 162 6.33 11.22 -17.23
C ASP A 162 5.57 12.20 -16.32
N ALA A 163 4.96 13.23 -16.89
CA ALA A 163 4.14 14.18 -16.14
C ALA A 163 2.88 13.50 -15.60
N GLN A 164 2.18 12.73 -16.42
CA GLN A 164 0.98 11.97 -16.02
C GLN A 164 1.32 10.91 -14.97
N TYR A 165 2.45 10.23 -15.09
CA TYR A 165 2.90 9.28 -14.08
C TYR A 165 3.15 9.94 -12.73
N LEU A 166 3.82 11.08 -12.70
CA LEU A 166 4.05 11.84 -11.46
C LEU A 166 2.74 12.32 -10.84
N GLU A 167 1.79 12.80 -11.65
CA GLU A 167 0.46 13.20 -11.19
C GLU A 167 -0.32 12.01 -10.61
N THR A 168 -0.27 10.85 -11.27
CA THR A 168 -0.88 9.62 -10.77
C THR A 168 -0.28 9.23 -9.42
N ARG A 169 1.04 9.28 -9.26
CA ARG A 169 1.72 8.99 -8.00
C ARG A 169 1.29 9.92 -6.86
N LYS A 170 1.17 11.22 -7.14
CA LYS A 170 0.67 12.19 -6.16
C LYS A 170 -0.79 11.93 -5.79
N PHE A 171 -1.61 11.60 -6.77
CA PHE A 171 -3.00 11.24 -6.54
C PHE A 171 -3.12 10.01 -5.63
N GLU A 172 -2.33 8.97 -5.84
CA GLU A 172 -2.31 7.75 -5.02
C GLU A 172 -1.95 8.05 -3.55
N VAL A 173 -0.97 8.91 -3.30
CA VAL A 173 -0.61 9.34 -1.93
C VAL A 173 -1.83 9.98 -1.25
N SER A 174 -2.54 10.86 -1.96
CA SER A 174 -3.74 11.51 -1.45
C SER A 174 -4.89 10.53 -1.23
N GLU A 175 -5.05 9.52 -2.09
CA GLU A 175 -6.06 8.47 -1.93
C GLU A 175 -5.81 7.61 -0.68
N ILE A 176 -4.58 7.14 -0.47
CA ILE A 176 -4.21 6.36 0.72
C ILE A 176 -4.40 7.21 2.01
N ALA A 177 -3.98 8.47 1.97
CA ALA A 177 -4.21 9.40 3.09
C ALA A 177 -5.71 9.54 3.42
N ARG A 178 -6.56 9.60 2.39
CA ARG A 178 -8.03 9.71 2.52
C ARG A 178 -8.66 8.45 3.11
N ILE A 179 -8.19 7.26 2.76
CA ILE A 179 -8.65 5.97 3.33
C ILE A 179 -8.52 5.99 4.85
N TYR A 180 -7.41 6.50 5.37
CA TYR A 180 -7.15 6.57 6.81
C TYR A 180 -7.55 7.90 7.45
N ARG A 181 -8.12 8.83 6.69
CA ARG A 181 -8.44 10.20 7.12
C ARG A 181 -7.23 10.94 7.70
N VAL A 182 -6.05 10.67 7.18
CA VAL A 182 -4.82 11.35 7.58
C VAL A 182 -4.61 12.54 6.65
N PRO A 183 -4.52 13.78 7.17
CA PRO A 183 -4.23 14.95 6.32
C PRO A 183 -2.89 14.80 5.62
N PRO A 184 -2.77 15.17 4.33
CA PRO A 184 -1.53 14.99 3.55
C PRO A 184 -0.27 15.57 4.20
N HIS A 185 -0.38 16.71 4.89
CA HIS A 185 0.77 17.31 5.59
C HIS A 185 1.36 16.42 6.70
N LYS A 186 0.56 15.51 7.31
CA LYS A 186 1.02 14.57 8.35
C LYS A 186 1.87 13.43 7.79
N ILE A 187 1.77 13.18 6.49
CA ILE A 187 2.59 12.18 5.77
C ILE A 187 3.68 12.84 4.92
N GLY A 188 3.94 14.15 5.12
CA GLY A 188 5.00 14.89 4.46
C GLY A 188 4.62 15.48 3.09
N ASP A 189 3.36 15.40 2.67
CA ASP A 189 2.87 16.07 1.47
C ASP A 189 2.43 17.50 1.84
N LEU A 190 3.27 18.47 1.46
CA LEU A 190 3.10 19.90 1.77
C LEU A 190 2.63 20.74 0.57
N GLU A 191 2.31 20.14 -0.56
CA GLU A 191 1.97 20.88 -1.80
C GLU A 191 0.83 21.89 -1.62
N ARG A 192 -0.13 21.61 -0.75
CA ARG A 192 -1.30 22.47 -0.47
C ARG A 192 -1.33 23.01 0.95
N ALA A 193 -0.24 22.87 1.70
CA ALA A 193 -0.17 23.30 3.08
C ALA A 193 0.30 24.76 3.15
N THR A 194 -0.50 25.62 3.84
CA THR A 194 -0.09 26.96 4.22
C THR A 194 0.10 27.01 5.75
N PHE A 195 1.04 27.84 6.22
CA PHE A 195 1.36 27.92 7.66
C PHE A 195 0.15 28.22 8.53
N SER A 196 -0.78 29.07 8.09
CA SER A 196 -2.01 29.42 8.83
C SER A 196 -3.02 28.28 8.93
N ASN A 197 -2.99 27.30 8.01
CA ASN A 197 -3.92 26.18 7.99
C ASN A 197 -3.42 24.95 8.77
N ILE A 198 -2.13 24.82 9.01
CA ILE A 198 -1.53 23.63 9.62
C ILE A 198 -2.00 23.44 11.06
N GLU A 199 -2.15 24.52 11.83
CA GLU A 199 -2.59 24.45 13.22
C GLU A 199 -4.07 23.98 13.31
N HIS A 200 -4.96 24.59 12.52
CA HIS A 200 -6.36 24.17 12.44
C HIS A 200 -6.51 22.74 11.92
N GLN A 201 -5.75 22.36 10.91
CA GLN A 201 -5.70 20.98 10.39
C GLN A 201 -5.16 19.99 11.43
N GLY A 202 -4.23 20.43 12.30
CA GLY A 202 -3.74 19.62 13.41
C GLY A 202 -4.83 19.32 14.44
N ILE A 203 -5.63 20.31 14.82
CA ILE A 203 -6.78 20.14 15.72
C ILE A 203 -7.84 19.26 15.06
N ASP A 204 -8.19 19.53 13.81
CA ASP A 204 -9.16 18.73 13.07
C ASP A 204 -8.73 17.26 12.98
N TYR A 205 -7.45 16.98 12.73
CA TYR A 205 -6.93 15.61 12.72
C TYR A 205 -7.15 14.87 14.04
N VAL A 206 -6.94 15.55 15.17
CA VAL A 206 -7.20 14.96 16.49
C VAL A 206 -8.67 14.67 16.68
N VAL A 207 -9.53 15.61 16.32
CA VAL A 207 -10.98 15.50 16.53
C VAL A 207 -11.63 14.52 15.56
N SER A 208 -11.27 14.59 14.27
CA SER A 208 -11.93 13.83 13.20
C SER A 208 -11.34 12.45 12.99
N THR A 209 -10.04 12.23 13.29
CA THR A 209 -9.33 10.97 13.04
C THR A 209 -8.96 10.22 14.31
N ILE A 210 -8.26 10.87 15.25
CA ILE A 210 -7.74 10.19 16.45
C ILE A 210 -8.85 9.90 17.47
N ARG A 211 -9.68 10.89 17.78
CA ARG A 211 -10.75 10.77 18.79
C ARG A 211 -11.72 9.62 18.51
N PRO A 212 -12.23 9.39 17.29
CA PRO A 212 -13.09 8.24 17.01
C PRO A 212 -12.46 6.90 17.34
N TRP A 213 -11.16 6.75 17.16
CA TRP A 213 -10.43 5.53 17.54
C TRP A 213 -10.32 5.44 19.08
N ALA A 214 -9.95 6.52 19.75
CA ALA A 214 -9.89 6.54 21.22
C ALA A 214 -11.22 6.12 21.84
N VAL A 215 -12.35 6.67 21.36
CA VAL A 215 -13.69 6.32 21.84
C VAL A 215 -14.01 4.83 21.61
N ARG A 216 -13.64 4.25 20.46
CA ARG A 216 -13.83 2.80 20.23
C ARG A 216 -13.06 1.94 21.21
N TRP A 217 -11.82 2.33 21.49
CA TRP A 217 -11.01 1.63 22.50
C TRP A 217 -11.61 1.74 23.89
N GLU A 218 -12.04 2.92 24.29
CA GLU A 218 -12.72 3.14 25.58
C GLU A 218 -13.98 2.28 25.72
N GLN A 219 -14.80 2.25 24.67
CA GLN A 219 -16.03 1.45 24.65
C GLN A 219 -15.77 -0.07 24.68
N ALA A 220 -14.67 -0.52 24.12
CA ALA A 220 -14.32 -1.95 24.12
C ALA A 220 -13.68 -2.40 25.45
N ILE A 221 -13.12 -1.49 26.24
CA ILE A 221 -12.48 -1.78 27.52
C ILE A 221 -13.47 -1.69 28.68
N ASN A 222 -14.48 -0.81 28.59
CA ASN A 222 -15.53 -0.61 29.61
C ASN A 222 -16.70 -1.59 29.44
#